data_77f4aef2ea49657e642b1446bef75bd4
#
_entry.id   77f4aef2ea49657e642b1446bef75bd4
#
_cell.length_a   1.000
_cell.length_b   1.000
_cell.length_c   1.000
_cell.angle_alpha   90.00
_cell.angle_beta   90.00
_cell.angle_gamma   90.00
#
_symmetry.space_group_name_H-M   'P 1'
#
loop_
_entity.id
_entity.type
_entity.pdbx_description
1 polymer ?
#
loop_
_entity_poly.entity_id
_entity_poly.type
_entity_poly.pdbx_seq_one_letter_code
_entity_poly.pdbx_strand_id
1 'polypeptide(L)'
;GGVVGFASMRGVFDKKGKPFKCDVPGNDKRYGFNIANEESTELVVFEAAIDLMSYMDIHRDFESNMIALGMVADAPLETFLKEHPQISSIRFCLDNDKAGREATEKLMEKYYELGYEVADSPPPKGCKDYNEWLVKARKEKQCNLYSKNREIP
;
A
#
# COMPACT_ATOMS: atom_id res chain seq x y z
N GLY A 1 -8.10 19.51 -15.82
CA GLY A 1 -6.93 18.67 -15.73
C GLY A 1 -6.09 19.07 -14.54
N GLY A 2 -5.88 18.15 -13.59
CA GLY A 2 -5.05 18.40 -12.42
C GLY A 2 -3.56 18.39 -12.76
N VAL A 3 -2.74 19.01 -11.91
CA VAL A 3 -1.28 18.93 -12.00
C VAL A 3 -0.81 17.64 -11.30
N VAL A 4 0.04 16.87 -11.98
CA VAL A 4 0.65 15.67 -11.37
C VAL A 4 1.75 16.10 -10.42
N GLY A 5 1.52 15.97 -9.11
CA GLY A 5 2.49 16.31 -8.06
C GLY A 5 3.55 15.23 -7.82
N PHE A 6 3.20 13.97 -8.05
CA PHE A 6 4.08 12.82 -7.83
C PHE A 6 3.93 11.77 -8.94
N ALA A 7 5.04 11.22 -9.41
CA ALA A 7 5.07 10.07 -10.30
C ALA A 7 6.29 9.18 -10.04
N SER A 8 6.11 7.88 -10.11
CA SER A 8 7.20 6.91 -10.02
C SER A 8 7.15 5.88 -11.15
N MET A 9 8.29 5.35 -11.52
CA MET A 9 8.45 4.33 -12.54
C MET A 9 8.90 3.03 -11.90
N ARG A 10 8.27 1.92 -12.28
CA ARG A 10 8.68 0.58 -11.89
C ARG A 10 8.79 -0.31 -13.14
N GLY A 11 9.91 -1.02 -13.26
CA GLY A 11 10.11 -1.99 -14.34
C GLY A 11 9.19 -3.19 -14.19
N VAL A 12 8.59 -3.62 -15.29
CA VAL A 12 7.76 -4.83 -15.36
C VAL A 12 8.62 -6.09 -15.40
N PHE A 13 9.86 -5.96 -15.90
CA PHE A 13 10.83 -7.05 -15.99
C PHE A 13 12.12 -6.69 -15.28
N ASP A 14 12.63 -7.65 -14.49
CA ASP A 14 13.92 -7.51 -13.83
C ASP A 14 15.05 -7.74 -14.84
N LYS A 15 15.82 -6.68 -15.13
CA LYS A 15 17.08 -6.84 -15.83
C LYS A 15 18.17 -7.15 -14.81
N LYS A 16 18.82 -8.32 -14.95
CA LYS A 16 19.92 -8.78 -14.08
C LYS A 16 19.52 -8.95 -12.59
N GLY A 17 18.30 -9.41 -12.31
CA GLY A 17 17.85 -9.72 -10.95
C GLY A 17 17.63 -8.51 -10.04
N LYS A 18 17.57 -7.29 -10.59
CA LYS A 18 17.22 -6.08 -9.83
C LYS A 18 16.02 -5.39 -10.47
N PRO A 19 14.92 -5.17 -9.72
CA PRO A 19 13.80 -4.42 -10.22
C PRO A 19 14.21 -2.96 -10.47
N PHE A 20 13.83 -2.42 -11.64
CA PHE A 20 13.98 -1.00 -11.90
C PHE A 20 12.93 -0.23 -11.08
N LYS A 21 13.38 0.71 -10.26
CA LYS A 21 12.52 1.64 -9.50
C LYS A 21 13.16 3.02 -9.55
N CYS A 22 12.41 4.02 -9.95
CA CYS A 22 12.87 5.40 -10.05
C CYS A 22 11.73 6.38 -9.87
N ASP A 23 11.94 7.42 -9.08
CA ASP A 23 11.02 8.56 -9.04
C ASP A 23 11.30 9.49 -10.21
N VAL A 24 10.25 10.11 -10.73
CA VAL A 24 10.38 11.12 -11.78
C VAL A 24 11.02 12.39 -11.19
N PRO A 25 12.00 13.00 -11.85
CA PRO A 25 12.58 14.26 -11.39
C PRO A 25 11.50 15.36 -11.26
N GLY A 26 11.59 16.15 -10.18
CA GLY A 26 10.64 17.24 -9.91
C GLY A 26 9.42 16.83 -9.09
N ASN A 27 9.35 15.60 -8.61
CA ASN A 27 8.30 15.16 -7.68
C ASN A 27 8.25 16.04 -6.42
N ASP A 28 7.05 16.44 -6.04
CA ASP A 28 6.79 17.02 -4.75
C ASP A 28 6.57 15.90 -3.71
N LYS A 29 7.47 15.80 -2.76
CA LYS A 29 7.48 14.75 -1.71
C LYS A 29 6.33 14.85 -0.70
N ARG A 30 5.52 15.91 -0.80
CA ARG A 30 4.28 16.04 -0.02
C ARG A 30 3.13 15.21 -0.60
N TYR A 31 3.29 14.68 -1.81
CA TYR A 31 2.29 13.82 -2.45
C TYR A 31 2.79 12.39 -2.61
N GLY A 32 1.85 11.46 -2.57
CA GLY A 32 2.06 10.04 -2.80
C GLY A 32 1.07 9.50 -3.82
N PHE A 33 1.30 8.28 -4.30
CA PHE A 33 0.29 7.58 -5.08
C PHE A 33 -0.94 7.34 -4.20
N ASN A 34 -2.11 7.78 -4.63
CA ASN A 34 -3.32 7.68 -3.84
C ASN A 34 -4.56 7.37 -4.66
N ILE A 35 -5.59 6.93 -3.98
CA ILE A 35 -6.97 6.77 -4.45
C ILE A 35 -7.85 7.47 -3.44
N ALA A 36 -8.60 8.47 -3.87
CA ALA A 36 -9.49 9.25 -3.02
C ALA A 36 -10.95 8.88 -3.27
N ASN A 37 -11.70 8.76 -2.18
CA ASN A 37 -13.16 8.62 -2.18
C ASN A 37 -13.72 9.58 -1.14
N GLU A 38 -14.40 10.63 -1.59
CA GLU A 38 -14.95 11.69 -0.75
C GLU A 38 -16.05 11.20 0.21
N GLU A 39 -16.67 10.06 -0.08
CA GLU A 39 -17.73 9.47 0.76
C GLU A 39 -17.17 8.59 1.88
N SER A 40 -15.90 8.21 1.80
CA SER A 40 -15.26 7.33 2.78
C SER A 40 -14.59 8.13 3.91
N THR A 41 -14.76 7.65 5.14
CA THR A 41 -14.08 8.17 6.34
C THR A 41 -12.87 7.33 6.75
N GLU A 42 -12.59 6.24 6.04
CA GLU A 42 -11.44 5.36 6.27
C GLU A 42 -10.31 5.68 5.27
N LEU A 43 -9.07 5.66 5.77
CA LEU A 43 -7.85 5.74 4.98
C LEU A 43 -6.95 4.54 5.24
N VAL A 44 -6.53 3.86 4.18
CA VAL A 44 -5.56 2.76 4.26
C VAL A 44 -4.20 3.21 3.75
N VAL A 45 -3.15 2.99 4.53
CA VAL A 45 -1.80 3.52 4.31
C VAL A 45 -0.82 2.40 4.01
N PHE A 46 -0.05 2.56 2.92
CA PHE A 46 0.95 1.60 2.45
C PHE A 46 2.32 2.24 2.31
N GLU A 47 3.38 1.44 2.30
CA GLU A 47 4.72 1.94 2.01
C GLU A 47 4.91 2.20 0.51
N ALA A 48 4.47 1.30 -0.37
CA ALA A 48 4.62 1.43 -1.81
C ALA A 48 3.30 1.25 -2.58
N ALA A 49 3.20 1.91 -3.74
CA ALA A 49 2.02 1.84 -4.62
C ALA A 49 1.68 0.40 -5.06
N ILE A 50 2.70 -0.47 -5.20
CA ILE A 50 2.46 -1.87 -5.59
C ILE A 50 1.72 -2.64 -4.49
N ASP A 51 1.97 -2.32 -3.22
CA ASP A 51 1.30 -2.95 -2.08
C ASP A 51 -0.14 -2.50 -1.97
N LEU A 52 -0.40 -1.20 -2.19
CA LEU A 52 -1.74 -0.65 -2.30
C LEU A 52 -2.55 -1.37 -3.40
N MET A 53 -2.01 -1.49 -4.61
CA MET A 53 -2.68 -2.18 -5.71
C MET A 53 -2.89 -3.67 -5.41
N SER A 54 -1.94 -4.31 -4.72
CA SER A 54 -2.04 -5.71 -4.30
C SER A 54 -3.12 -5.91 -3.24
N TYR A 55 -3.21 -4.99 -2.27
CA TYR A 55 -4.27 -4.97 -1.27
C TYR A 55 -5.66 -4.89 -1.92
N MET A 56 -5.84 -3.95 -2.86
CA MET A 56 -7.09 -3.82 -3.61
C MET A 56 -7.49 -5.12 -4.32
N ASP A 57 -6.54 -5.79 -4.96
CA ASP A 57 -6.81 -7.05 -5.67
C ASP A 57 -7.16 -8.19 -4.69
N ILE A 58 -6.52 -8.25 -3.53
CA ILE A 58 -6.75 -9.27 -2.50
C ILE A 58 -8.12 -9.07 -1.83
N HIS A 59 -8.39 -7.86 -1.36
CA HIS A 59 -9.56 -7.54 -0.53
C HIS A 59 -10.78 -7.10 -1.33
N ARG A 60 -10.61 -6.78 -2.62
CA ARG A 60 -11.66 -6.18 -3.46
C ARG A 60 -12.21 -4.88 -2.86
N ASP A 61 -11.36 -4.17 -2.14
CA ASP A 61 -11.69 -2.88 -1.56
C ASP A 61 -11.48 -1.78 -2.62
N PHE A 62 -12.57 -1.14 -3.02
CA PHE A 62 -12.60 -0.02 -3.96
C PHE A 62 -13.32 1.20 -3.36
N GLU A 63 -13.63 1.14 -2.08
CA GLU A 63 -14.44 2.15 -1.38
C GLU A 63 -13.62 2.97 -0.38
N SER A 64 -12.54 2.41 0.16
CA SER A 64 -11.66 3.14 1.08
C SER A 64 -10.78 4.17 0.38
N ASN A 65 -10.43 5.25 1.08
CA ASN A 65 -9.30 6.07 0.68
C ASN A 65 -8.01 5.27 0.87
N MET A 66 -7.06 5.44 -0.05
CA MET A 66 -5.78 4.72 0.03
C MET A 66 -4.62 5.62 -0.36
N ILE A 67 -3.49 5.49 0.34
CA ILE A 67 -2.27 6.22 0.02
C ILE A 67 -1.03 5.35 0.20
N ALA A 68 -0.07 5.50 -0.72
CA ALA A 68 1.27 4.95 -0.59
C ALA A 68 2.27 6.08 -0.33
N LEU A 69 3.02 5.97 0.77
CA LEU A 69 3.93 7.01 1.24
C LEU A 69 5.17 7.15 0.35
N GLY A 70 5.58 6.08 -0.34
CA GLY A 70 6.79 6.02 -1.18
C GLY A 70 8.10 5.99 -0.39
N MET A 71 8.05 6.31 0.89
CA MET A 71 9.14 6.27 1.88
C MET A 71 8.53 6.24 3.28
N VAL A 72 9.38 6.11 4.30
CA VAL A 72 8.93 6.06 5.72
C VAL A 72 8.46 7.44 6.25
N ALA A 73 8.67 8.53 5.50
CA ALA A 73 8.22 9.86 5.89
C ALA A 73 6.71 10.04 5.63
N ASP A 74 6.03 10.70 6.54
CA ASP A 74 4.57 10.82 6.53
C ASP A 74 4.02 12.13 5.91
N ALA A 75 4.87 12.92 5.26
CA ALA A 75 4.44 14.15 4.59
C ALA A 75 3.29 13.94 3.57
N PRO A 76 3.26 12.86 2.78
CA PRO A 76 2.12 12.55 1.93
C PRO A 76 0.83 12.28 2.72
N LEU A 77 0.93 11.59 3.86
CA LEU A 77 -0.21 11.30 4.73
C LEU A 77 -0.78 12.59 5.35
N GLU A 78 0.10 13.46 5.88
CA GLU A 78 -0.33 14.76 6.41
C GLU A 78 -1.04 15.63 5.36
N THR A 79 -0.51 15.66 4.13
CA THR A 79 -1.11 16.42 3.04
C THR A 79 -2.47 15.85 2.67
N PHE A 80 -2.57 14.53 2.51
CA PHE A 80 -3.81 13.86 2.16
C PHE A 80 -4.90 14.08 3.21
N LEU A 81 -4.59 13.96 4.50
CA LEU A 81 -5.55 14.20 5.59
C LEU A 81 -6.03 15.66 5.67
N LYS A 82 -5.18 16.63 5.31
CA LYS A 82 -5.59 18.03 5.22
C LYS A 82 -6.55 18.29 4.07
N GLU A 83 -6.36 17.58 2.95
CA GLU A 83 -7.22 17.69 1.76
C GLU A 83 -8.54 16.92 1.92
N HIS A 84 -8.58 15.91 2.82
CA HIS A 84 -9.73 15.04 3.08
C HIS A 84 -10.15 15.04 4.56
N PRO A 85 -10.72 16.15 5.07
CA PRO A 85 -11.03 16.33 6.50
C PRO A 85 -12.16 15.40 7.02
N GLN A 86 -12.88 14.71 6.14
CA GLN A 86 -13.89 13.70 6.50
C GLN A 86 -13.28 12.41 7.05
N ILE A 87 -11.98 12.17 6.83
CA ILE A 87 -11.31 10.96 7.31
C ILE A 87 -11.20 11.00 8.83
N SER A 88 -11.64 9.95 9.49
CA SER A 88 -11.62 9.78 10.95
C SER A 88 -10.87 8.54 11.40
N SER A 89 -10.64 7.56 10.51
CA SER A 89 -9.92 6.33 10.82
C SER A 89 -8.80 6.05 9.84
N ILE A 90 -7.67 5.53 10.35
CA ILE A 90 -6.46 5.24 9.58
C ILE A 90 -6.03 3.80 9.86
N ARG A 91 -5.90 3.00 8.82
CA ARG A 91 -5.38 1.65 8.86
C ARG A 91 -3.98 1.60 8.25
N PHE A 92 -2.99 1.21 9.03
CA PHE A 92 -1.61 1.08 8.58
C PHE A 92 -1.33 -0.33 8.06
N CYS A 93 -1.03 -0.45 6.78
CA CYS A 93 -0.70 -1.66 6.05
C CYS A 93 0.76 -1.63 5.57
N LEU A 94 1.68 -1.21 6.43
CA LEU A 94 3.11 -1.07 6.10
C LEU A 94 3.83 -2.43 6.08
N ASP A 95 5.05 -2.42 5.56
CA ASP A 95 5.87 -3.62 5.41
C ASP A 95 6.07 -4.34 6.76
N ASN A 96 6.15 -5.66 6.72
CA ASN A 96 6.35 -6.52 7.89
C ASN A 96 7.83 -6.78 8.19
N ASP A 97 8.70 -5.85 7.82
CA ASP A 97 10.09 -5.82 8.23
C ASP A 97 10.30 -4.88 9.43
N LYS A 98 11.52 -4.87 9.98
CA LYS A 98 11.82 -4.06 11.16
C LYS A 98 11.52 -2.58 10.98
N ALA A 99 11.88 -2.01 9.83
CA ALA A 99 11.66 -0.59 9.55
C ALA A 99 10.17 -0.25 9.42
N GLY A 100 9.40 -1.10 8.72
CA GLY A 100 7.96 -0.95 8.58
C GLY A 100 7.23 -1.05 9.92
N ARG A 101 7.63 -1.98 10.79
CA ARG A 101 7.03 -2.13 12.13
C ARG A 101 7.33 -0.94 13.03
N GLU A 102 8.57 -0.47 13.08
CA GLU A 102 8.95 0.74 13.83
C GLU A 102 8.23 2.00 13.31
N ALA A 103 8.06 2.10 11.99
CA ALA A 103 7.30 3.20 11.40
C ALA A 103 5.81 3.11 11.77
N THR A 104 5.20 1.92 11.72
CA THR A 104 3.81 1.71 12.10
C THR A 104 3.57 2.16 13.54
N GLU A 105 4.39 1.73 14.50
CA GLU A 105 4.25 2.11 15.91
C GLU A 105 4.26 3.64 16.08
N LYS A 106 5.24 4.32 15.49
CA LYS A 106 5.37 5.79 15.57
C LYS A 106 4.20 6.52 14.92
N LEU A 107 3.75 6.06 13.77
CA LEU A 107 2.64 6.69 13.05
C LEU A 107 1.32 6.46 13.79
N MET A 108 1.08 5.26 14.30
CA MET A 108 -0.11 4.98 15.11
C MET A 108 -0.16 5.87 16.36
N GLU A 109 0.95 6.00 17.10
CA GLU A 109 1.03 6.89 18.27
C GLU A 109 0.70 8.34 17.88
N LYS A 110 1.38 8.88 16.86
CA LYS A 110 1.18 10.25 16.37
C LYS A 110 -0.28 10.53 15.98
N TYR A 111 -0.87 9.66 15.15
CA TYR A 111 -2.21 9.91 14.62
C TYR A 111 -3.31 9.62 15.63
N TYR A 112 -3.09 8.71 16.59
CA TYR A 112 -3.96 8.52 17.73
C TYR A 112 -4.00 9.79 18.62
N GLU A 113 -2.84 10.40 18.91
CA GLU A 113 -2.76 11.65 19.66
C GLU A 113 -3.44 12.83 18.92
N LEU A 114 -3.49 12.79 17.58
CA LEU A 114 -4.21 13.76 16.76
C LEU A 114 -5.73 13.49 16.69
N GLY A 115 -6.22 12.43 17.34
CA GLY A 115 -7.64 12.12 17.48
C GLY A 115 -8.21 11.18 16.40
N TYR A 116 -7.38 10.55 15.58
CA TYR A 116 -7.82 9.53 14.65
C TYR A 116 -8.00 8.17 15.32
N GLU A 117 -8.96 7.39 14.86
CA GLU A 117 -8.97 5.95 15.12
C GLU A 117 -7.85 5.29 14.31
N VAL A 118 -7.00 4.49 14.95
CA VAL A 118 -5.86 3.87 14.26
C VAL A 118 -5.88 2.35 14.40
N ALA A 119 -5.51 1.64 13.35
CA ALA A 119 -5.41 0.19 13.33
C ALA A 119 -4.13 -0.27 12.62
N ASP A 120 -3.48 -1.31 13.14
CA ASP A 120 -2.39 -2.02 12.48
C ASP A 120 -2.94 -3.22 11.71
N SER A 121 -2.61 -3.29 10.44
CA SER A 121 -3.00 -4.39 9.53
C SER A 121 -1.79 -4.80 8.69
N PRO A 122 -0.79 -5.46 9.27
CA PRO A 122 0.36 -5.92 8.50
C PRO A 122 -0.03 -7.03 7.52
N PRO A 123 0.76 -7.28 6.46
CA PRO A 123 0.60 -8.46 5.64
C PRO A 123 0.72 -9.73 6.49
N PRO A 124 0.16 -10.88 6.05
CA PRO A 124 0.16 -12.11 6.83
C PRO A 124 1.57 -12.57 7.20
N LYS A 125 1.67 -13.27 8.32
CA LYS A 125 2.94 -13.86 8.78
C LYS A 125 3.61 -14.68 7.67
N GLY A 126 4.87 -14.41 7.42
CA GLY A 126 5.64 -15.03 6.33
C GLY A 126 5.60 -14.26 5.01
N CYS A 127 4.88 -13.14 4.94
CA CYS A 127 4.97 -12.19 3.84
C CYS A 127 5.59 -10.88 4.35
N LYS A 128 6.49 -10.30 3.55
CA LYS A 128 7.10 -9.02 3.86
C LYS A 128 6.11 -7.89 3.63
N ASP A 129 5.40 -7.94 2.50
CA ASP A 129 4.51 -6.91 2.02
C ASP A 129 3.26 -7.52 1.35
N TYR A 130 2.29 -6.70 0.98
CA TYR A 130 1.05 -7.14 0.35
C TYR A 130 1.26 -7.68 -1.07
N ASN A 131 2.28 -7.20 -1.78
CA ASN A 131 2.61 -7.71 -3.09
C ASN A 131 3.17 -9.14 -3.02
N GLU A 132 4.02 -9.43 -2.05
CA GLU A 132 4.50 -10.79 -1.81
C GLU A 132 3.34 -11.74 -1.47
N TRP A 133 2.40 -11.31 -0.64
CA TRP A 133 1.19 -12.08 -0.34
C TRP A 133 0.38 -12.40 -1.59
N LEU A 134 0.09 -11.38 -2.42
CA LEU A 134 -0.65 -11.58 -3.67
C LEU A 134 0.04 -12.58 -4.59
N VAL A 135 1.36 -12.47 -4.75
CA VAL A 135 2.16 -13.37 -5.60
C VAL A 135 2.10 -14.81 -5.08
N LYS A 136 2.24 -15.02 -3.76
CA LYS A 136 2.14 -16.34 -3.13
C LYS A 136 0.75 -16.95 -3.34
N ALA A 137 -0.31 -16.20 -3.04
CA ALA A 137 -1.69 -16.66 -3.19
C ALA A 137 -2.04 -17.04 -4.64
N ARG A 138 -1.54 -16.29 -5.62
CA ARG A 138 -1.74 -16.60 -7.04
C ARG A 138 -1.00 -17.88 -7.47
N LYS A 139 0.24 -18.09 -7.00
CA LYS A 139 1.01 -19.31 -7.27
C LYS A 139 0.32 -20.55 -6.70
N GLU A 140 -0.19 -20.48 -5.48
CA GLU A 140 -0.92 -21.58 -4.83
C GLU A 140 -2.20 -21.95 -5.59
N LYS A 141 -2.96 -20.96 -6.03
CA LYS A 141 -4.16 -21.18 -6.88
C LYS A 141 -3.78 -21.86 -8.20
N GLN A 142 -2.70 -21.45 -8.82
CA GLN A 142 -2.23 -22.03 -10.07
C GLN A 142 -1.78 -23.48 -9.89
N CYS A 143 -1.01 -23.80 -8.85
CA CYS A 143 -0.61 -25.17 -8.53
C CYS A 143 -1.83 -26.09 -8.29
N ASN A 144 -2.83 -25.61 -7.55
CA ASN A 144 -4.05 -26.37 -7.25
C ASN A 144 -4.87 -26.66 -8.52
N LEU A 145 -4.92 -25.74 -9.49
CA LEU A 145 -5.58 -25.95 -10.76
C LEU A 145 -4.87 -27.04 -11.60
N TYR A 146 -3.54 -27.03 -11.63
CA TYR A 146 -2.77 -28.06 -12.35
C TYR A 146 -2.89 -29.45 -11.71
N SER A 147 -2.99 -29.55 -10.39
CA SER A 147 -3.19 -30.81 -9.67
C SER A 147 -4.56 -31.42 -9.98
N LYS A 148 -5.62 -30.62 -9.95
CA LYS A 148 -6.99 -31.07 -10.27
C LYS A 148 -7.14 -31.55 -11.72
N ASN A 149 -6.45 -30.93 -12.67
CA ASN A 149 -6.50 -31.34 -14.10
C ASN A 149 -5.71 -32.60 -14.39
N ARG A 150 -4.90 -33.13 -13.46
CA ARG A 150 -4.19 -34.43 -13.62
C ARG A 150 -4.96 -35.63 -13.07
N GLU A 151 -6.06 -35.38 -12.35
CA GLU A 151 -6.92 -36.45 -11.79
C GLU A 151 -8.15 -36.79 -12.64
N ILE A 152 -8.21 -36.29 -13.90
CA ILE A 152 -9.24 -36.68 -14.85
C ILE A 152 -8.71 -37.90 -15.61
N PRO A 153 -9.36 -39.09 -15.47
CA PRO A 153 -8.95 -40.32 -16.15
C PRO A 153 -9.13 -40.26 -17.65
#